data_ebcbbe759bf0e5fad186c82caea066e3
#
_entry.id   ebcbbe759bf0e5fad186c82caea066e3
#
_cell.length_a   1.000
_cell.length_b   1.000
_cell.length_c   1.000
_cell.angle_alpha   90.00
_cell.angle_beta   90.00
_cell.angle_gamma   90.00
#
_symmetry.space_group_name_H-M   'P 1'
#
loop_
_entity.id
_entity.type
_entity.pdbx_description
1 polymer ?
#
loop_
_entity_poly.entity_id
_entity_poly.type
_entity_poly.pdbx_seq_one_letter_code
_entity_poly.pdbx_strand_id
1 'polypeptide(L)'
;SNSSSLSILDLAMVTKRPEAVVGIHFFNPVPLMKGVELVCTIMTSFQTLEAARQFSVSLGKETWVAKDAPGFLSTRLLIPYLMDAVRLLENGFAKKEDIDTCCVLSFNYPMGPLALADLIGLDVLLNIADGMYASFKDARFAAPILLEKMVQAGQLGRKAGKGFYDYS
;
A
#
# COMPACT_ATOMS: atom_id res chain seq x y z
N SER A 1 1.37 -11.10 -12.84
CA SER A 1 0.24 -10.27 -12.40
C SER A 1 0.73 -8.96 -11.79
N ASN A 2 -0.01 -7.87 -11.97
CA ASN A 2 0.23 -6.57 -11.30
C ASN A 2 -0.81 -6.34 -10.18
N SER A 3 -1.36 -7.40 -9.60
CA SER A 3 -2.28 -7.27 -8.46
C SER A 3 -1.57 -6.64 -7.26
N SER A 4 -2.26 -5.75 -6.54
CA SER A 4 -1.79 -5.15 -5.28
C SER A 4 -2.47 -5.72 -4.04
N SER A 5 -3.55 -6.50 -4.21
CA SER A 5 -4.37 -6.99 -3.10
C SER A 5 -4.91 -8.41 -3.26
N LEU A 6 -4.95 -8.94 -4.49
CA LEU A 6 -5.41 -10.31 -4.74
C LEU A 6 -4.27 -11.31 -4.57
N SER A 7 -4.57 -12.48 -4.04
CA SER A 7 -3.63 -13.59 -3.92
C SER A 7 -3.06 -13.99 -5.29
N ILE A 8 -1.75 -13.98 -5.41
CA ILE A 8 -1.05 -14.46 -6.62
C ILE A 8 -1.15 -15.98 -6.72
N LEU A 9 -1.24 -16.67 -5.57
CA LEU A 9 -1.43 -18.11 -5.54
C LEU A 9 -2.78 -18.52 -6.14
N ASP A 10 -3.85 -17.81 -5.80
CA ASP A 10 -5.18 -18.09 -6.38
C ASP A 10 -5.16 -17.95 -7.91
N LEU A 11 -4.46 -16.92 -8.42
CA LEU A 11 -4.25 -16.73 -9.85
C LEU A 11 -3.39 -17.84 -10.46
N ALA A 12 -2.38 -18.32 -9.73
CA ALA A 12 -1.52 -19.42 -10.19
C ALA A 12 -2.28 -20.72 -10.32
N MET A 13 -3.13 -21.04 -9.33
CA MET A 13 -3.83 -22.32 -9.23
C MET A 13 -4.91 -22.51 -10.30
N VAL A 14 -5.39 -21.46 -10.96
CA VAL A 14 -6.31 -21.60 -12.11
C VAL A 14 -5.56 -21.79 -13.44
N THR A 15 -4.22 -21.80 -13.42
CA THR A 15 -3.38 -22.03 -14.60
C THR A 15 -2.87 -23.47 -14.65
N LYS A 16 -2.43 -23.91 -15.83
CA LYS A 16 -1.76 -25.22 -16.00
C LYS A 16 -0.28 -25.21 -15.61
N ARG A 17 0.26 -24.05 -15.25
CA ARG A 17 1.68 -23.84 -14.93
C ARG A 17 1.84 -22.89 -13.74
N PRO A 18 1.39 -23.31 -12.54
CA PRO A 18 1.44 -22.43 -11.35
C PRO A 18 2.87 -21.98 -11.00
N GLU A 19 3.89 -22.81 -11.32
CA GLU A 19 5.30 -22.48 -11.14
C GLU A 19 5.80 -21.34 -12.05
N ALA A 20 5.09 -21.05 -13.13
CA ALA A 20 5.38 -19.96 -14.05
C ALA A 20 4.60 -18.67 -13.76
N VAL A 21 3.98 -18.58 -12.58
CA VAL A 21 3.23 -17.39 -12.13
C VAL A 21 3.99 -16.65 -11.05
N VAL A 22 4.05 -15.32 -11.19
CA VAL A 22 4.69 -14.39 -10.25
C VAL A 22 3.92 -13.06 -10.26
N GLY A 23 3.88 -12.38 -9.13
CA GLY A 23 3.43 -10.99 -9.07
C GLY A 23 4.57 -10.04 -9.45
N ILE A 24 4.28 -9.04 -10.27
CA ILE A 24 5.17 -7.92 -10.56
C ILE A 24 4.39 -6.66 -10.20
N HIS A 25 4.52 -6.23 -8.97
CA HIS A 25 3.74 -5.13 -8.41
C HIS A 25 4.46 -3.81 -8.65
N PHE A 26 3.94 -3.02 -9.58
CA PHE A 26 4.41 -1.67 -9.89
C PHE A 26 3.72 -0.64 -9.00
N PHE A 27 4.41 0.47 -8.76
CA PHE A 27 3.89 1.61 -8.00
C PHE A 27 3.55 2.78 -8.93
N ASN A 28 2.44 3.44 -8.67
CA ASN A 28 2.01 4.59 -9.46
C ASN A 28 2.68 5.91 -9.00
N PRO A 29 3.08 6.78 -9.94
CA PRO A 29 3.03 6.64 -11.40
C PRO A 29 4.17 5.71 -11.90
N VAL A 30 3.83 4.65 -12.61
CA VAL A 30 4.78 3.60 -13.03
C VAL A 30 6.05 4.15 -13.73
N PRO A 31 5.98 5.14 -14.63
CA PRO A 31 7.20 5.67 -15.26
C PRO A 31 8.17 6.34 -14.29
N LEU A 32 7.67 6.93 -13.20
CA LEU A 32 8.46 7.71 -12.25
C LEU A 32 8.99 6.87 -11.09
N MET A 33 8.21 5.88 -10.64
CA MET A 33 8.58 5.04 -9.49
C MET A 33 9.63 4.01 -9.91
N LYS A 34 10.78 4.04 -9.23
CA LYS A 34 11.92 3.15 -9.54
C LYS A 34 11.72 1.73 -9.01
N GLY A 35 10.96 1.57 -7.94
CA GLY A 35 10.79 0.31 -7.25
C GLY A 35 9.75 -0.61 -7.89
N VAL A 36 9.99 -1.93 -7.83
CA VAL A 36 9.05 -2.99 -8.20
C VAL A 36 9.14 -4.13 -7.19
N GLU A 37 8.00 -4.58 -6.71
CA GLU A 37 7.89 -5.69 -5.78
C GLU A 37 7.58 -6.99 -6.53
N LEU A 38 8.47 -7.97 -6.43
CA LEU A 38 8.29 -9.30 -7.01
C LEU A 38 7.65 -10.21 -5.97
N VAL A 39 6.42 -10.66 -6.23
CA VAL A 39 5.63 -11.42 -5.28
C VAL A 39 5.64 -12.90 -5.66
N CYS A 40 6.27 -13.71 -4.80
CA CYS A 40 6.38 -15.14 -5.01
C CYS A 40 5.37 -15.92 -4.17
N THR A 41 4.67 -16.83 -4.83
CA THR A 41 3.85 -17.85 -4.17
C THR A 41 4.74 -19.02 -3.72
N ILE A 42 4.16 -19.96 -3.00
CA ILE A 42 4.83 -21.24 -2.67
C ILE A 42 5.10 -22.10 -3.91
N MET A 43 4.47 -21.79 -5.05
CA MET A 43 4.63 -22.52 -6.32
C MET A 43 5.63 -21.88 -7.27
N THR A 44 5.87 -20.55 -7.13
CA THR A 44 6.71 -19.80 -8.07
C THR A 44 8.13 -20.38 -8.15
N SER A 45 8.56 -20.80 -9.35
CA SER A 45 9.89 -21.34 -9.56
C SER A 45 10.98 -20.25 -9.54
N PHE A 46 12.21 -20.65 -9.22
CA PHE A 46 13.36 -19.75 -9.26
C PHE A 46 13.55 -19.12 -10.65
N GLN A 47 13.38 -19.93 -11.73
CA GLN A 47 13.50 -19.45 -13.10
C GLN A 47 12.47 -18.34 -13.39
N THR A 48 11.23 -18.50 -12.93
CA THR A 48 10.17 -17.50 -13.09
C THR A 48 10.49 -16.21 -12.35
N LEU A 49 10.99 -16.33 -11.12
CA LEU A 49 11.40 -15.16 -10.34
C LEU A 49 12.54 -14.39 -11.04
N GLU A 50 13.58 -15.12 -11.51
CA GLU A 50 14.71 -14.47 -12.17
C GLU A 50 14.32 -13.84 -13.53
N ALA A 51 13.44 -14.47 -14.29
CA ALA A 51 12.89 -13.88 -15.50
C ALA A 51 12.12 -12.57 -15.20
N ALA A 52 11.30 -12.55 -14.14
CA ALA A 52 10.59 -11.35 -13.71
C ALA A 52 11.55 -10.24 -13.24
N ARG A 53 12.62 -10.61 -12.53
CA ARG A 53 13.68 -9.69 -12.10
C ARG A 53 14.39 -9.06 -13.31
N GLN A 54 14.85 -9.87 -14.26
CA GLN A 54 15.53 -9.41 -15.46
C GLN A 54 14.62 -8.50 -16.30
N PHE A 55 13.35 -8.86 -16.45
CA PHE A 55 12.36 -8.01 -17.10
C PHE A 55 12.23 -6.65 -16.39
N SER A 56 12.09 -6.64 -15.06
CA SER A 56 11.97 -5.39 -14.31
C SER A 56 13.21 -4.51 -14.43
N VAL A 57 14.40 -5.12 -14.34
CA VAL A 57 15.68 -4.42 -14.52
C VAL A 57 15.84 -3.85 -15.92
N SER A 58 15.38 -4.55 -16.96
CA SER A 58 15.41 -4.05 -18.35
C SER A 58 14.55 -2.79 -18.55
N LEU A 59 13.57 -2.56 -17.65
CA LEU A 59 12.77 -1.34 -17.60
C LEU A 59 13.38 -0.23 -16.72
N GLY A 60 14.62 -0.40 -16.26
CA GLY A 60 15.30 0.54 -15.36
C GLY A 60 14.76 0.52 -13.93
N LYS A 61 14.13 -0.58 -13.50
CA LYS A 61 13.55 -0.73 -12.15
C LYS A 61 14.52 -1.45 -11.20
N GLU A 62 14.40 -1.11 -9.93
CA GLU A 62 15.02 -1.82 -8.82
C GLU A 62 13.99 -2.76 -8.18
N THR A 63 14.39 -3.99 -7.82
CA THR A 63 13.45 -5.00 -7.36
C THR A 63 13.77 -5.52 -5.97
N TRP A 64 12.73 -5.85 -5.22
CA TRP A 64 12.81 -6.70 -4.03
C TRP A 64 11.78 -7.82 -4.11
N VAL A 65 11.95 -8.84 -3.29
CA VAL A 65 11.06 -10.02 -3.25
C VAL A 65 10.19 -9.98 -2.01
N ALA A 66 8.90 -10.27 -2.20
CA ALA A 66 7.93 -10.47 -1.14
C ALA A 66 7.26 -11.83 -1.27
N LYS A 67 6.75 -12.35 -0.16
CA LYS A 67 5.85 -13.51 -0.16
C LYS A 67 4.45 -13.09 -0.54
N ASP A 68 3.72 -13.99 -1.20
CA ASP A 68 2.30 -13.84 -1.46
C ASP A 68 1.51 -13.92 -0.15
N ALA A 69 1.20 -12.77 0.39
CA ALA A 69 0.40 -12.57 1.59
C ALA A 69 -0.33 -11.23 1.48
N PRO A 70 -1.46 -11.02 2.16
CA PRO A 70 -2.20 -9.77 2.10
C PRO A 70 -1.30 -8.55 2.36
N GLY A 71 -1.33 -7.58 1.42
CA GLY A 71 -0.51 -6.36 1.46
C GLY A 71 0.96 -6.55 1.10
N PHE A 72 1.40 -7.76 0.70
CA PHE A 72 2.78 -8.10 0.35
C PHE A 72 3.80 -7.54 1.36
N LEU A 73 4.84 -6.83 0.94
CA LEU A 73 5.76 -6.15 1.83
C LEU A 73 5.44 -4.65 1.95
N SER A 74 5.29 -3.97 0.82
CA SER A 74 5.14 -2.51 0.78
C SER A 74 3.87 -2.02 1.47
N THR A 75 2.72 -2.57 1.11
CA THR A 75 1.43 -2.21 1.72
C THR A 75 1.37 -2.62 3.19
N ARG A 76 1.99 -3.75 3.55
CA ARG A 76 2.07 -4.23 4.93
C ARG A 76 2.85 -3.32 5.86
N LEU A 77 3.83 -2.58 5.33
CA LEU A 77 4.56 -1.54 6.07
C LEU A 77 3.79 -0.22 6.07
N LEU A 78 3.18 0.14 4.93
CA LEU A 78 2.53 1.42 4.74
C LEU A 78 1.25 1.56 5.58
N ILE A 79 0.39 0.54 5.59
CA ILE A 79 -0.92 0.64 6.24
C ILE A 79 -0.81 0.94 7.74
N PRO A 80 -0.04 0.19 8.55
CA PRO A 80 0.12 0.52 9.97
C PRO A 80 0.65 1.93 10.20
N TYR A 81 1.62 2.36 9.39
CA TYR A 81 2.18 3.71 9.47
C TYR A 81 1.11 4.80 9.26
N LEU A 82 0.25 4.64 8.24
CA LEU A 82 -0.82 5.59 7.99
C LEU A 82 -1.91 5.52 9.06
N MET A 83 -2.27 4.30 9.52
CA MET A 83 -3.25 4.13 10.61
C MET A 83 -2.78 4.76 11.91
N ASP A 84 -1.49 4.65 12.24
CA ASP A 84 -0.93 5.26 13.44
C ASP A 84 -0.95 6.80 13.37
N ALA A 85 -0.66 7.38 12.20
CA ALA A 85 -0.78 8.82 11.99
C ALA A 85 -2.23 9.31 12.17
N VAL A 86 -3.21 8.58 11.65
CA VAL A 86 -4.64 8.90 11.83
C VAL A 86 -5.04 8.77 13.30
N ARG A 87 -4.56 7.73 14.03
CA ARG A 87 -4.82 7.59 15.47
C ARG A 87 -4.25 8.74 16.30
N LEU A 88 -3.05 9.23 15.97
CA LEU A 88 -2.47 10.39 16.65
C LEU A 88 -3.34 11.63 16.46
N LEU A 89 -3.87 11.83 15.25
CA LEU A 89 -4.80 12.93 14.98
C LEU A 89 -6.14 12.75 15.72
N GLU A 90 -6.75 11.56 15.63
CA GLU A 90 -8.01 11.19 16.27
C GLU A 90 -7.99 11.43 17.79
N ASN A 91 -6.89 11.05 18.43
CA ASN A 91 -6.70 11.18 19.87
C ASN A 91 -6.29 12.60 20.30
N GLY A 92 -6.18 13.54 19.35
CA GLY A 92 -5.78 14.91 19.64
C GLY A 92 -4.34 15.05 20.16
N PHE A 93 -3.48 14.05 19.89
CA PHE A 93 -2.08 14.07 20.32
C PHE A 93 -1.29 15.20 19.63
N ALA A 94 -1.54 15.42 18.33
CA ALA A 94 -0.95 16.51 17.57
C ALA A 94 -1.92 16.96 16.45
N LYS A 95 -1.70 18.18 15.92
CA LYS A 95 -2.41 18.66 14.74
C LYS A 95 -1.92 17.94 13.49
N LYS A 96 -2.76 17.89 12.46
CA LYS A 96 -2.42 17.23 11.18
C LYS A 96 -1.14 17.79 10.55
N GLU A 97 -0.98 19.12 10.61
CA GLU A 97 0.19 19.80 10.06
C GLU A 97 1.48 19.41 10.80
N ASP A 98 1.41 19.25 12.14
CA ASP A 98 2.55 18.87 12.95
C ASP A 98 2.96 17.41 12.72
N ILE A 99 1.98 16.50 12.57
CA ILE A 99 2.23 15.09 12.25
C ILE A 99 2.96 14.97 10.91
N ASP A 100 2.45 15.63 9.87
CA ASP A 100 3.05 15.57 8.54
C ASP A 100 4.43 16.24 8.50
N THR A 101 4.56 17.42 9.12
CA THR A 101 5.83 18.15 9.20
C THR A 101 6.90 17.36 9.93
N CYS A 102 6.54 16.70 11.03
CA CYS A 102 7.45 15.83 11.78
C CYS A 102 8.04 14.74 10.87
N CYS A 103 7.22 14.03 10.12
CA CYS A 103 7.69 12.96 9.24
C CYS A 103 8.56 13.48 8.09
N VAL A 104 8.20 14.63 7.51
CA VAL A 104 8.99 15.26 6.44
C VAL A 104 10.34 15.71 6.93
N LEU A 105 10.39 16.45 8.05
CA LEU A 105 11.64 17.07 8.53
C LEU A 105 12.53 16.12 9.33
N SER A 106 11.94 15.19 10.11
CA SER A 106 12.72 14.29 10.97
C SER A 106 13.14 13.00 10.27
N PHE A 107 12.31 12.48 9.34
CA PHE A 107 12.59 11.23 8.64
C PHE A 107 12.96 11.42 7.17
N ASN A 108 12.98 12.67 6.70
CA ASN A 108 13.25 13.01 5.31
C ASN A 108 12.29 12.33 4.32
N TYR A 109 11.04 12.15 4.73
CA TYR A 109 10.02 11.62 3.83
C TYR A 109 9.56 12.71 2.84
N PRO A 110 9.29 12.35 1.58
CA PRO A 110 8.89 13.34 0.57
C PRO A 110 7.50 13.94 0.83
N MET A 111 6.70 13.29 1.68
CA MET A 111 5.33 13.68 2.02
C MET A 111 4.98 13.14 3.40
N GLY A 112 4.20 13.90 4.15
CA GLY A 112 3.68 13.45 5.44
C GLY A 112 2.58 12.37 5.28
N PRO A 113 2.31 11.59 6.34
CA PRO A 113 1.41 10.45 6.27
C PRO A 113 -0.05 10.83 5.96
N LEU A 114 -0.56 11.94 6.48
CA LEU A 114 -1.94 12.35 6.27
C LEU A 114 -2.14 12.91 4.85
N ALA A 115 -1.17 13.67 4.33
CA ALA A 115 -1.17 14.10 2.94
C ALA A 115 -1.01 12.92 1.97
N LEU A 116 -0.26 11.88 2.35
CA LEU A 116 -0.13 10.64 1.59
C LEU A 116 -1.43 9.83 1.60
N ALA A 117 -2.11 9.75 2.73
CA ALA A 117 -3.44 9.13 2.82
C ALA A 117 -4.45 9.81 1.88
N ASP A 118 -4.47 11.15 1.84
CA ASP A 118 -5.31 11.93 0.92
C ASP A 118 -4.94 11.70 -0.56
N LEU A 119 -3.66 11.50 -0.86
CA LEU A 119 -3.19 11.20 -2.21
C LEU A 119 -3.63 9.80 -2.67
N ILE A 120 -3.56 8.80 -1.79
CA ILE A 120 -4.01 7.42 -2.06
C ILE A 120 -5.53 7.39 -2.26
N GLY A 121 -6.25 8.15 -1.45
CA GLY A 121 -7.70 8.15 -1.32
C GLY A 121 -8.15 7.39 -0.08
N LEU A 122 -8.92 8.06 0.77
CA LEU A 122 -9.28 7.54 2.10
C LEU A 122 -10.18 6.30 2.02
N ASP A 123 -11.05 6.20 1.02
CA ASP A 123 -11.86 5.00 0.75
C ASP A 123 -11.00 3.79 0.33
N VAL A 124 -10.00 4.02 -0.52
CA VAL A 124 -9.03 2.98 -0.92
C VAL A 124 -8.23 2.52 0.30
N LEU A 125 -7.76 3.47 1.11
CA LEU A 125 -7.01 3.20 2.32
C LEU A 125 -7.84 2.38 3.33
N LEU A 126 -9.11 2.76 3.54
CA LEU A 126 -10.04 2.05 4.42
C LEU A 126 -10.25 0.60 3.94
N ASN A 127 -10.54 0.41 2.66
CA ASN A 127 -10.76 -0.93 2.10
C ASN A 127 -9.52 -1.84 2.25
N ILE A 128 -8.31 -1.30 2.06
CA ILE A 128 -7.07 -2.05 2.25
C ILE A 128 -6.89 -2.42 3.73
N ALA A 129 -7.08 -1.46 4.64
CA ALA A 129 -6.97 -1.68 6.08
C ALA A 129 -7.93 -2.76 6.57
N ASP A 130 -9.19 -2.70 6.16
CA ASP A 130 -10.23 -3.70 6.49
C ASP A 130 -9.88 -5.09 5.97
N GLY A 131 -9.42 -5.19 4.73
CA GLY A 131 -8.99 -6.46 4.14
C GLY A 131 -7.79 -7.07 4.88
N MET A 132 -6.83 -6.24 5.29
CA MET A 132 -5.67 -6.69 6.08
C MET A 132 -6.08 -7.07 7.50
N TYR A 133 -6.95 -6.29 8.13
CA TYR A 133 -7.48 -6.63 9.45
C TYR A 133 -8.28 -7.93 9.43
N ALA A 134 -9.12 -8.12 8.41
CA ALA A 134 -9.88 -9.37 8.22
C ALA A 134 -8.95 -10.59 8.08
N SER A 135 -7.81 -10.43 7.41
CA SER A 135 -6.85 -11.51 7.16
C SER A 135 -5.95 -11.80 8.37
N PHE A 136 -5.45 -10.79 9.06
CA PHE A 136 -4.45 -10.95 10.12
C PHE A 136 -5.04 -10.91 11.53
N LYS A 137 -6.23 -10.32 11.72
CA LYS A 137 -6.86 -10.06 13.03
C LYS A 137 -5.95 -9.29 13.99
N ASP A 138 -5.05 -8.47 13.44
CA ASP A 138 -4.10 -7.67 14.20
C ASP A 138 -4.59 -6.20 14.22
N ALA A 139 -4.77 -5.65 15.43
CA ALA A 139 -5.32 -4.31 15.66
C ALA A 139 -4.53 -3.18 14.98
N ARG A 140 -3.25 -3.40 14.62
CA ARG A 140 -2.47 -2.40 13.89
C ARG A 140 -3.04 -2.08 12.50
N PHE A 141 -3.80 -3.01 11.90
CA PHE A 141 -4.46 -2.82 10.61
C PHE A 141 -5.89 -2.30 10.76
N ALA A 142 -6.48 -2.32 11.95
CA ALA A 142 -7.83 -1.82 12.16
C ALA A 142 -7.91 -0.32 11.83
N ALA A 143 -8.90 0.05 11.04
CA ALA A 143 -9.12 1.45 10.70
C ALA A 143 -9.54 2.26 11.94
N PRO A 144 -8.97 3.46 12.18
CA PRO A 144 -9.48 4.39 13.17
C PRO A 144 -10.89 4.89 12.80
N ILE A 145 -11.72 5.16 13.80
CA ILE A 145 -13.10 5.64 13.59
C ILE A 145 -13.13 6.95 12.80
N LEU A 146 -12.16 7.82 13.00
CA LEU A 146 -12.01 9.06 12.22
C LEU A 146 -11.95 8.77 10.71
N LEU A 147 -11.15 7.79 10.28
CA LEU A 147 -11.03 7.44 8.86
C LEU A 147 -12.37 6.96 8.29
N GLU A 148 -13.06 6.06 9.02
CA GLU A 148 -14.38 5.56 8.62
C GLU A 148 -15.39 6.72 8.47
N LYS A 149 -15.42 7.65 9.43
CA LYS A 149 -16.31 8.81 9.41
C LYS A 149 -16.02 9.78 8.29
N MET A 150 -14.75 10.00 7.96
CA MET A 150 -14.36 10.84 6.83
C MET A 150 -14.81 10.22 5.51
N VAL A 151 -14.62 8.92 5.32
CA VAL A 151 -15.09 8.20 4.13
C VAL A 151 -16.62 8.24 4.04
N GLN A 152 -17.34 8.00 5.13
CA GLN A 152 -18.79 8.11 5.21
C GLN A 152 -19.30 9.50 4.84
N ALA A 153 -18.53 10.56 5.20
CA ALA A 153 -18.85 11.95 4.88
C ALA A 153 -18.46 12.36 3.45
N GLY A 154 -17.91 11.45 2.62
CA GLY A 154 -17.47 11.76 1.25
C GLY A 154 -16.15 12.54 1.19
N GLN A 155 -15.43 12.66 2.31
CA GLN A 155 -14.09 13.28 2.35
C GLN A 155 -13.06 12.24 1.95
N LEU A 156 -12.85 12.07 0.64
CA LEU A 156 -12.06 10.95 0.10
C LEU A 156 -10.62 11.34 -0.29
N GLY A 157 -10.14 12.49 0.17
CA GLY A 157 -8.83 13.03 -0.16
C GLY A 157 -8.82 13.86 -1.42
N ARG A 158 -7.67 13.94 -2.10
CA ARG A 158 -7.47 14.83 -3.27
C ARG A 158 -8.50 14.62 -4.38
N LYS A 159 -8.90 13.40 -4.65
CA LYS A 159 -9.87 13.08 -5.72
C LYS A 159 -11.27 13.66 -5.49
N ALA A 160 -11.62 13.95 -4.23
CA ALA A 160 -12.89 14.56 -3.84
C ALA A 160 -12.73 16.05 -3.47
N GLY A 161 -11.54 16.64 -3.66
CA GLY A 161 -11.23 18.00 -3.27
C GLY A 161 -11.08 18.22 -1.76
N LYS A 162 -11.36 17.19 -0.95
CA LYS A 162 -11.31 17.28 0.52
C LYS A 162 -10.97 15.93 1.14
N GLY A 163 -10.08 15.94 2.13
CA GLY A 163 -9.70 14.84 2.99
C GLY A 163 -9.26 15.39 4.34
N PHE A 164 -8.09 14.94 4.84
CA PHE A 164 -7.45 15.60 5.98
C PHE A 164 -7.11 17.05 5.67
N TYR A 165 -6.79 17.34 4.42
CA TYR A 165 -6.57 18.69 3.90
C TYR A 165 -7.66 19.11 2.92
N ASP A 166 -7.72 20.42 2.66
CA ASP A 166 -8.57 21.01 1.66
C ASP A 166 -7.77 21.20 0.36
N TYR A 167 -8.33 20.78 -0.76
CA TYR A 167 -7.71 20.81 -2.10
C TYR A 167 -8.60 21.56 -3.12
N SER A 168 -9.67 22.21 -2.63
CA SER A 168 -10.59 23.02 -3.46
C SER A 168 -9.96 24.33 -3.92
#